data_130afbcb662115d85f5a344ff69d6c69
#
_entry.id   130afbcb662115d85f5a344ff69d6c69
#
_cell.length_a   1.000
_cell.length_b   1.000
_cell.length_c   1.000
_cell.angle_alpha   90.00
_cell.angle_beta   90.00
_cell.angle_gamma   90.00
#
_symmetry.space_group_name_H-M   'P 1'
#
loop_
_entity.id
_entity.type
_entity.pdbx_description
1 polymer ?
#
loop_
_entity_poly.entity_id
_entity_poly.type
_entity_poly.pdbx_seq_one_letter_code
_entity_poly.pdbx_strand_id
1 'polypeptide(L)'
;AVVVLGTGPSAARAANHLATHPGLGLHPVAAFGASTWDLANPPVMGQLDDAWDYVRDNRVQHAVVAPDAARELAFDEVLRRADRQLRYVQYLPDLGGLPTSSVTAAPLGASLALEVRNQLASPTNRTIKRAMDIALSSVMLLALAVPLLLIALLVRLDSAGSPFHLSPRVGRGGKPFRCLKFRTMYADAEERLAQLLETDPAARDEYFRYRKLTDDPRVTRVGRVLRRLSLDEFPQLVNVLLGQMSLVGPRPYLVSELADMGPERDLIFLARPGITGYWQVEARNEVSFEERQAMEAHYVRNWSVWWDLEILLRTPVVMLAPNGK
;
A
#
# COMPACT_ATOMS: atom_id res chain seq x y z
N ALA A 1 22.39 17.45 -17.20
CA ALA A 1 22.07 18.56 -16.30
C ALA A 1 20.62 19.00 -16.54
N VAL A 2 19.90 19.32 -15.47
CA VAL A 2 18.54 19.86 -15.51
C VAL A 2 18.43 21.05 -14.57
N VAL A 3 17.76 22.12 -15.00
CA VAL A 3 17.38 23.23 -14.12
C VAL A 3 15.96 23.04 -13.60
N VAL A 4 15.73 23.45 -12.36
CA VAL A 4 14.41 23.44 -11.72
C VAL A 4 13.87 24.85 -11.69
N LEU A 5 12.76 25.09 -12.37
CA LEU A 5 12.05 26.37 -12.36
C LEU A 5 10.95 26.30 -11.29
N GLY A 6 11.11 27.10 -10.25
CA GLY A 6 10.36 27.09 -9.01
C GLY A 6 11.22 26.70 -7.82
N THR A 7 10.84 27.20 -6.65
CA THR A 7 11.56 26.98 -5.38
C THR A 7 10.63 26.55 -4.25
N GLY A 8 9.37 26.24 -4.56
CA GLY A 8 8.37 25.77 -3.59
C GLY A 8 8.47 24.27 -3.27
N PRO A 9 7.53 23.75 -2.45
CA PRO A 9 7.55 22.35 -1.98
C PRO A 9 7.55 21.31 -3.10
N SER A 10 6.88 21.60 -4.23
CA SER A 10 6.84 20.68 -5.38
C SER A 10 8.15 20.66 -6.13
N ALA A 11 8.82 21.81 -6.27
CA ALA A 11 10.17 21.90 -6.82
C ALA A 11 11.18 21.14 -5.95
N ALA A 12 11.11 21.31 -4.63
CA ALA A 12 11.98 20.62 -3.67
C ALA A 12 11.83 19.09 -3.76
N ARG A 13 10.59 18.59 -3.81
CA ARG A 13 10.34 17.15 -3.98
C ARG A 13 10.89 16.62 -5.29
N ALA A 14 10.70 17.34 -6.40
CA ALA A 14 11.22 16.95 -7.69
C ALA A 14 12.75 16.94 -7.71
N ALA A 15 13.40 17.98 -7.22
CA ALA A 15 14.85 18.08 -7.14
C ALA A 15 15.44 16.93 -6.30
N ASN A 16 14.87 16.66 -5.14
CA ASN A 16 15.30 15.57 -4.28
C ASN A 16 15.10 14.19 -4.95
N HIS A 17 13.97 13.99 -5.63
CA HIS A 17 13.71 12.74 -6.36
C HIS A 17 14.74 12.52 -7.47
N LEU A 18 15.05 13.56 -8.26
CA LEU A 18 16.07 13.49 -9.30
C LEU A 18 17.47 13.21 -8.72
N ALA A 19 17.80 13.82 -7.60
CA ALA A 19 19.09 13.63 -6.92
C ALA A 19 19.26 12.20 -6.37
N THR A 20 18.18 11.59 -5.85
CA THR A 20 18.20 10.25 -5.26
C THR A 20 18.04 9.13 -6.29
N HIS A 21 17.63 9.45 -7.54
CA HIS A 21 17.44 8.47 -8.61
C HIS A 21 18.29 8.78 -9.86
N PRO A 22 19.61 8.63 -9.77
CA PRO A 22 20.53 8.96 -10.88
C PRO A 22 20.28 8.13 -12.16
N GLY A 23 19.60 6.98 -12.02
CA GLY A 23 19.18 6.15 -13.16
C GLY A 23 18.22 6.85 -14.15
N LEU A 24 17.58 7.96 -13.76
CA LEU A 24 16.77 8.79 -14.63
C LEU A 24 17.61 9.61 -15.64
N GLY A 25 18.94 9.67 -15.46
CA GLY A 25 19.84 10.43 -16.33
C GLY A 25 19.73 11.96 -16.20
N LEU A 26 18.94 12.45 -15.23
CA LEU A 26 18.69 13.87 -14.98
C LEU A 26 19.33 14.27 -13.66
N HIS A 27 20.28 15.21 -13.71
CA HIS A 27 20.98 15.72 -12.53
C HIS A 27 20.59 17.18 -12.31
N PRO A 28 19.91 17.54 -11.21
CA PRO A 28 19.55 18.92 -10.92
C PRO A 28 20.80 19.72 -10.57
N VAL A 29 21.03 20.81 -11.29
CA VAL A 29 22.25 21.64 -11.17
C VAL A 29 21.98 23.02 -10.59
N ALA A 30 20.79 23.55 -10.78
CA ALA A 30 20.37 24.86 -10.27
C ALA A 30 18.85 24.94 -10.14
N ALA A 31 18.37 25.76 -9.21
CA ALA A 31 16.97 26.12 -9.07
C ALA A 31 16.79 27.65 -9.17
N PHE A 32 15.65 28.10 -9.70
CA PHE A 32 15.32 29.49 -9.88
C PHE A 32 13.88 29.78 -9.45
N GLY A 33 13.67 30.87 -8.70
CA GLY A 33 12.36 31.30 -8.22
C GLY A 33 12.42 32.23 -7.03
N ALA A 34 11.30 32.85 -6.71
CA ALA A 34 11.19 33.88 -5.66
C ALA A 34 10.92 33.33 -4.25
N SER A 35 10.66 32.03 -4.09
CA SER A 35 10.33 31.45 -2.79
C SER A 35 11.57 31.28 -1.91
N THR A 36 11.44 31.57 -0.63
CA THR A 36 12.49 31.44 0.39
C THR A 36 12.64 30.03 0.98
N TRP A 37 12.07 29.03 0.34
CA TRP A 37 12.26 27.64 0.76
C TRP A 37 13.72 27.23 0.59
N ASP A 38 14.29 26.70 1.64
CA ASP A 38 15.68 26.26 1.68
C ASP A 38 15.84 24.97 0.86
N LEU A 39 16.06 25.14 -0.44
CA LEU A 39 16.47 24.06 -1.33
C LEU A 39 17.96 23.85 -1.11
N ALA A 40 18.32 22.89 -0.26
CA ALA A 40 19.71 22.58 0.02
C ALA A 40 20.43 21.99 -1.22
N ASN A 41 19.69 21.35 -2.12
CA ASN A 41 20.25 20.77 -3.35
C ASN A 41 19.13 20.61 -4.42
N PRO A 42 19.24 21.20 -5.62
CA PRO A 42 20.31 22.10 -6.09
C PRO A 42 20.24 23.50 -5.46
N PRO A 43 21.34 24.27 -5.50
CA PRO A 43 21.33 25.64 -4.97
C PRO A 43 20.36 26.51 -5.75
N VAL A 44 19.70 27.44 -5.04
CA VAL A 44 18.89 28.50 -5.66
C VAL A 44 19.85 29.59 -6.15
N MET A 45 19.87 29.82 -7.48
CA MET A 45 20.84 30.67 -8.13
C MET A 45 20.29 32.07 -8.46
N GLY A 46 18.97 32.29 -8.35
CA GLY A 46 18.35 33.57 -8.63
C GLY A 46 16.84 33.49 -8.87
N GLN A 47 16.29 34.57 -9.45
CA GLN A 47 14.89 34.66 -9.84
C GLN A 47 14.63 33.82 -11.11
N LEU A 48 13.36 33.61 -11.45
CA LEU A 48 12.99 32.86 -12.66
C LEU A 48 13.54 33.45 -13.95
N ASP A 49 13.65 34.78 -14.03
CA ASP A 49 14.21 35.44 -15.20
C ASP A 49 15.70 35.17 -15.40
N ASP A 50 16.44 34.96 -14.32
CA ASP A 50 17.90 34.67 -14.38
C ASP A 50 18.16 33.22 -14.90
N ALA A 51 17.16 32.36 -14.86
CA ALA A 51 17.27 30.99 -15.34
C ALA A 51 17.67 30.89 -16.80
N TRP A 52 17.20 31.80 -17.61
CA TRP A 52 17.42 31.76 -19.07
C TRP A 52 18.85 32.08 -19.47
N ASP A 53 19.48 33.02 -18.77
CA ASP A 53 20.91 33.32 -18.96
C ASP A 53 21.76 32.13 -18.46
N TYR A 54 21.43 31.58 -17.31
CA TYR A 54 22.11 30.41 -16.80
C TYR A 54 22.00 29.19 -17.74
N VAL A 55 20.82 28.93 -18.29
CA VAL A 55 20.56 27.84 -19.26
C VAL A 55 21.46 28.00 -20.49
N ARG A 56 21.51 29.23 -21.04
CA ARG A 56 22.34 29.55 -22.22
C ARG A 56 23.83 29.37 -21.92
N ASP A 57 24.31 29.95 -20.83
CA ASP A 57 25.73 30.03 -20.51
C ASP A 57 26.30 28.67 -20.11
N ASN A 58 25.48 27.81 -19.47
CA ASN A 58 25.86 26.44 -19.04
C ASN A 58 25.40 25.36 -20.03
N ARG A 59 24.79 25.71 -21.17
CA ARG A 59 24.28 24.77 -22.19
C ARG A 59 23.34 23.71 -21.64
N VAL A 60 22.51 24.07 -20.67
CA VAL A 60 21.52 23.14 -20.10
C VAL A 60 20.41 22.92 -21.11
N GLN A 61 20.01 21.65 -21.31
CA GLN A 61 19.00 21.30 -22.32
C GLN A 61 17.65 20.89 -21.71
N HIS A 62 17.59 20.66 -20.40
CA HIS A 62 16.41 20.16 -19.71
C HIS A 62 15.98 21.13 -18.61
N ALA A 63 14.69 21.36 -18.51
CA ALA A 63 14.09 22.06 -17.38
C ALA A 63 12.89 21.30 -16.83
N VAL A 64 12.72 21.38 -15.52
CA VAL A 64 11.53 20.95 -14.80
C VAL A 64 10.84 22.18 -14.24
N VAL A 65 9.59 22.41 -14.64
CA VAL A 65 8.78 23.57 -14.23
C VAL A 65 7.84 23.13 -13.13
N ALA A 66 8.02 23.66 -11.94
CA ALA A 66 7.13 23.39 -10.80
C ALA A 66 5.88 24.30 -10.82
N PRO A 67 4.79 23.92 -10.14
CA PRO A 67 3.54 24.67 -10.14
C PRO A 67 3.65 26.12 -9.61
N ASP A 68 4.57 26.37 -8.70
CA ASP A 68 4.86 27.70 -8.15
C ASP A 68 5.49 28.64 -9.20
N ALA A 69 6.38 28.12 -10.04
CA ALA A 69 6.92 28.89 -11.15
C ALA A 69 5.84 29.35 -12.15
N ALA A 70 4.85 28.49 -12.39
CA ALA A 70 3.72 28.82 -13.28
C ALA A 70 2.76 29.88 -12.68
N ARG A 71 2.87 30.19 -11.39
CA ARG A 71 2.16 31.31 -10.75
C ARG A 71 2.93 32.62 -10.87
N GLU A 72 4.24 32.56 -10.95
CA GLU A 72 5.11 33.73 -11.09
C GLU A 72 5.19 34.21 -12.55
N LEU A 73 5.34 33.26 -13.47
CA LEU A 73 5.31 33.51 -14.93
C LEU A 73 4.15 32.75 -15.55
N ALA A 74 3.42 33.40 -16.47
CA ALA A 74 2.38 32.69 -17.21
C ALA A 74 3.00 31.48 -17.94
N PHE A 75 2.36 30.35 -17.89
CA PHE A 75 2.86 29.08 -18.46
C PHE A 75 3.26 29.19 -19.92
N ASP A 76 2.51 29.98 -20.70
CA ASP A 76 2.80 30.28 -22.10
C ASP A 76 4.07 31.09 -22.30
N GLU A 77 4.44 31.96 -21.34
CA GLU A 77 5.71 32.68 -21.36
C GLU A 77 6.90 31.74 -21.10
N VAL A 78 6.76 30.83 -20.13
CA VAL A 78 7.77 29.80 -19.86
C VAL A 78 8.00 28.95 -21.11
N LEU A 79 6.90 28.52 -21.77
CA LEU A 79 6.99 27.72 -23.00
C LEU A 79 7.68 28.47 -24.13
N ARG A 80 7.29 29.74 -24.40
CA ARG A 80 7.92 30.56 -25.46
C ARG A 80 9.41 30.77 -25.28
N ARG A 81 9.86 30.92 -24.03
CA ARG A 81 11.29 31.04 -23.70
C ARG A 81 12.01 29.72 -23.81
N ALA A 82 11.36 28.65 -23.32
CA ALA A 82 11.89 27.31 -23.35
C ALA A 82 12.11 26.77 -24.77
N ASP A 83 11.15 26.97 -25.68
CA ASP A 83 11.25 26.57 -27.10
C ASP A 83 12.49 27.10 -27.82
N ARG A 84 13.04 28.22 -27.35
CA ARG A 84 14.22 28.83 -27.94
C ARG A 84 15.55 28.32 -27.40
N GLN A 85 15.56 27.80 -26.20
CA GLN A 85 16.80 27.52 -25.46
C GLN A 85 16.90 26.10 -24.89
N LEU A 86 15.78 25.43 -24.68
CA LEU A 86 15.71 24.10 -24.06
C LEU A 86 15.25 23.05 -25.07
N ARG A 87 15.80 21.86 -24.96
CA ARG A 87 15.38 20.71 -25.75
C ARG A 87 14.19 19.98 -25.16
N TYR A 88 14.12 19.94 -23.83
CA TYR A 88 13.08 19.23 -23.10
C TYR A 88 12.62 20.07 -21.90
N VAL A 89 11.30 20.23 -21.80
CA VAL A 89 10.65 20.89 -20.66
C VAL A 89 9.62 19.94 -20.07
N GLN A 90 9.74 19.67 -18.80
CA GLN A 90 8.79 18.83 -18.03
C GLN A 90 8.02 19.74 -17.08
N TYR A 91 6.71 19.76 -17.22
CA TYR A 91 5.82 20.48 -16.30
C TYR A 91 5.31 19.54 -15.21
N LEU A 92 5.47 19.92 -13.95
CA LEU A 92 4.94 19.21 -12.81
C LEU A 92 3.54 19.75 -12.49
N PRO A 93 2.48 18.97 -12.69
CA PRO A 93 1.16 19.37 -12.23
C PRO A 93 1.07 19.29 -10.70
N ASP A 94 0.31 20.21 -10.09
CA ASP A 94 -0.04 20.09 -8.69
C ASP A 94 -1.16 19.05 -8.54
N LEU A 95 -0.78 17.88 -8.13
CA LEU A 95 -1.71 16.75 -7.98
C LEU A 95 -2.37 16.70 -6.60
N GLY A 96 -2.17 17.70 -5.72
CA GLY A 96 -2.79 17.74 -4.40
C GLY A 96 -2.52 16.51 -3.54
N GLY A 97 -1.35 15.85 -3.73
CA GLY A 97 -0.98 14.62 -3.01
C GLY A 97 -1.49 13.31 -3.66
N LEU A 98 -2.12 13.38 -4.84
CA LEU A 98 -2.48 12.15 -5.56
C LEU A 98 -1.21 11.39 -5.99
N PRO A 99 -1.16 10.06 -5.83
CA PRO A 99 -0.05 9.26 -6.29
C PRO A 99 0.09 9.32 -7.82
N THR A 100 1.28 9.62 -8.31
CA THR A 100 1.56 9.73 -9.75
C THR A 100 1.26 8.47 -10.54
N SER A 101 1.38 7.30 -9.91
CA SER A 101 1.08 5.99 -10.51
C SER A 101 -0.40 5.79 -10.88
N SER A 102 -1.30 6.60 -10.34
CA SER A 102 -2.74 6.51 -10.64
C SER A 102 -3.21 7.54 -11.65
N VAL A 103 -2.31 8.40 -12.13
CA VAL A 103 -2.62 9.53 -13.01
C VAL A 103 -2.01 9.29 -14.38
N THR A 104 -2.83 9.35 -15.42
CA THR A 104 -2.38 9.29 -16.82
C THR A 104 -2.75 10.58 -17.54
N ALA A 105 -1.85 11.06 -18.37
CA ALA A 105 -2.14 12.18 -19.25
C ALA A 105 -3.05 11.70 -20.40
N ALA A 106 -4.17 12.37 -20.60
CA ALA A 106 -5.13 12.03 -21.65
C ALA A 106 -5.50 13.30 -22.45
N PRO A 107 -5.54 13.24 -23.78
CA PRO A 107 -6.00 14.36 -24.59
C PRO A 107 -7.52 14.56 -24.41
N LEU A 108 -7.92 15.79 -24.11
CA LEU A 108 -9.30 16.21 -24.05
C LEU A 108 -9.54 17.33 -25.08
N GLY A 109 -9.74 16.96 -26.33
CA GLY A 109 -9.77 17.92 -27.44
C GLY A 109 -8.43 18.64 -27.60
N ALA A 110 -8.44 19.98 -27.50
CA ALA A 110 -7.24 20.82 -27.53
C ALA A 110 -6.53 20.95 -26.16
N SER A 111 -7.07 20.34 -25.11
CA SER A 111 -6.56 20.43 -23.73
C SER A 111 -5.94 19.11 -23.29
N LEU A 112 -4.96 19.20 -22.38
CA LEU A 112 -4.42 18.06 -21.69
C LEU A 112 -5.19 17.86 -20.37
N ALA A 113 -5.82 16.67 -20.22
CA ALA A 113 -6.46 16.26 -18.99
C ALA A 113 -5.58 15.26 -18.23
N LEU A 114 -5.67 15.29 -16.91
CA LEU A 114 -5.12 14.24 -16.05
C LEU A 114 -6.26 13.30 -15.63
N GLU A 115 -6.20 12.07 -16.13
CA GLU A 115 -7.19 11.05 -15.81
C GLU A 115 -6.71 10.25 -14.59
N VAL A 116 -7.50 10.27 -13.51
CA VAL A 116 -7.28 9.44 -12.33
C VAL A 116 -8.12 8.18 -12.47
N ARG A 117 -7.46 7.04 -12.63
CA ARG A 117 -8.13 5.74 -12.76
C ARG A 117 -8.26 5.06 -11.41
N ASN A 118 -9.43 4.49 -11.17
CA ASN A 118 -9.69 3.60 -10.07
C ASN A 118 -10.30 2.30 -10.62
N GLN A 119 -9.45 1.29 -10.78
CA GLN A 119 -9.81 0.06 -11.47
C GLN A 119 -10.91 -0.73 -10.74
N LEU A 120 -10.88 -0.77 -9.40
CA LEU A 120 -11.90 -1.48 -8.62
C LEU A 120 -13.18 -0.66 -8.38
N ALA A 121 -13.24 0.61 -8.81
CA ALA A 121 -14.51 1.33 -8.90
C ALA A 121 -15.38 0.82 -10.06
N SER A 122 -14.76 0.27 -11.13
CA SER A 122 -15.47 -0.31 -12.28
C SER A 122 -16.29 -1.55 -11.90
N PRO A 123 -17.60 -1.59 -12.20
CA PRO A 123 -18.43 -2.78 -11.98
C PRO A 123 -17.92 -4.01 -12.74
N THR A 124 -17.45 -3.83 -13.98
CA THR A 124 -16.92 -4.90 -14.82
C THR A 124 -15.70 -5.55 -14.17
N ASN A 125 -14.74 -4.75 -13.73
CA ASN A 125 -13.54 -5.26 -13.06
C ASN A 125 -13.88 -6.01 -11.77
N ARG A 126 -14.84 -5.50 -11.00
CA ARG A 126 -15.33 -6.20 -9.80
C ARG A 126 -16.00 -7.53 -10.11
N THR A 127 -16.70 -7.64 -11.24
CA THR A 127 -17.32 -8.89 -11.68
C THR A 127 -16.26 -9.89 -12.13
N ILE A 128 -15.28 -9.47 -12.92
CA ILE A 128 -14.15 -10.32 -13.35
C ILE A 128 -13.39 -10.83 -12.13
N LYS A 129 -13.01 -9.92 -11.22
CA LYS A 129 -12.34 -10.28 -9.97
C LYS A 129 -13.16 -11.29 -9.16
N ARG A 130 -14.48 -11.08 -9.05
CA ARG A 130 -15.37 -11.98 -8.30
C ARG A 130 -15.44 -13.38 -8.93
N ALA A 131 -15.53 -13.46 -10.25
CA ALA A 131 -15.54 -14.74 -10.96
C ALA A 131 -14.21 -15.51 -10.72
N MET A 132 -13.09 -14.81 -10.80
CA MET A 132 -11.77 -15.39 -10.50
C MET A 132 -11.67 -15.84 -9.03
N ASP A 133 -12.12 -15.04 -8.07
CA ASP A 133 -12.14 -15.40 -6.65
C ASP A 133 -12.95 -16.68 -6.41
N ILE A 134 -14.14 -16.80 -7.00
CA ILE A 134 -14.99 -17.99 -6.85
C ILE A 134 -14.30 -19.21 -7.48
N ALA A 135 -13.82 -19.10 -8.71
CA ALA A 135 -13.22 -20.21 -9.42
C ALA A 135 -11.99 -20.75 -8.67
N LEU A 136 -11.04 -19.87 -8.33
CA LEU A 136 -9.81 -20.28 -7.67
C LEU A 136 -10.06 -20.76 -6.24
N SER A 137 -10.90 -20.09 -5.45
CA SER A 137 -11.20 -20.55 -4.08
C SER A 137 -11.95 -21.88 -4.05
N SER A 138 -12.83 -22.16 -5.04
CA SER A 138 -13.49 -23.46 -5.16
C SER A 138 -12.49 -24.58 -5.45
N VAL A 139 -11.60 -24.36 -6.40
CA VAL A 139 -10.53 -25.32 -6.72
C VAL A 139 -9.62 -25.55 -5.52
N MET A 140 -9.21 -24.49 -4.85
CA MET A 140 -8.38 -24.59 -3.62
C MET A 140 -9.08 -25.33 -2.50
N LEU A 141 -10.35 -25.05 -2.23
CA LEU A 141 -11.11 -25.77 -1.19
C LEU A 141 -11.28 -27.25 -1.51
N LEU A 142 -11.53 -27.60 -2.76
CA LEU A 142 -11.62 -29.01 -3.19
C LEU A 142 -10.27 -29.72 -3.01
N ALA A 143 -9.19 -29.10 -3.48
CA ALA A 143 -7.86 -29.67 -3.38
C ALA A 143 -7.38 -29.80 -1.92
N LEU A 144 -7.73 -28.85 -1.08
CA LEU A 144 -7.33 -28.80 0.32
C LEU A 144 -8.35 -29.41 1.29
N ALA A 145 -9.46 -29.97 0.82
CA ALA A 145 -10.54 -30.47 1.68
C ALA A 145 -10.03 -31.48 2.72
N VAL A 146 -9.27 -32.49 2.30
CA VAL A 146 -8.73 -33.51 3.21
C VAL A 146 -7.71 -32.91 4.20
N PRO A 147 -6.69 -32.14 3.77
CA PRO A 147 -5.81 -31.43 4.70
C PRO A 147 -6.55 -30.55 5.72
N LEU A 148 -7.55 -29.78 5.28
CA LEU A 148 -8.29 -28.89 6.17
C LEU A 148 -9.12 -29.66 7.21
N LEU A 149 -9.73 -30.80 6.83
CA LEU A 149 -10.42 -31.67 7.75
C LEU A 149 -9.46 -32.29 8.79
N LEU A 150 -8.28 -32.73 8.36
CA LEU A 150 -7.24 -33.23 9.25
C LEU A 150 -6.78 -32.18 10.25
N ILE A 151 -6.53 -30.92 9.77
CA ILE A 151 -6.19 -29.81 10.65
C ILE A 151 -7.31 -29.53 11.65
N ALA A 152 -8.56 -29.50 11.20
CA ALA A 152 -9.71 -29.31 12.10
C ALA A 152 -9.77 -30.37 13.19
N LEU A 153 -9.51 -31.64 12.83
CA LEU A 153 -9.44 -32.74 13.79
C LEU A 153 -8.29 -32.56 14.79
N LEU A 154 -7.08 -32.20 14.30
CA LEU A 154 -5.93 -31.97 15.17
C LEU A 154 -6.17 -30.82 16.15
N VAL A 155 -6.77 -29.70 15.70
CA VAL A 155 -7.13 -28.58 16.57
C VAL A 155 -8.13 -29.01 17.64
N ARG A 156 -9.10 -29.88 17.30
CA ARG A 156 -10.09 -30.36 18.25
C ARG A 156 -9.50 -31.34 19.26
N LEU A 157 -8.50 -32.13 18.86
CA LEU A 157 -7.79 -33.05 19.76
C LEU A 157 -6.82 -32.35 20.71
N ASP A 158 -6.21 -31.22 20.22
CA ASP A 158 -5.23 -30.44 20.99
C ASP A 158 -5.90 -29.60 22.10
N SER A 159 -7.14 -29.15 21.88
CA SER A 159 -7.90 -28.38 22.88
C SER A 159 -9.41 -28.53 22.70
N ALA A 160 -10.16 -28.58 23.82
CA ALA A 160 -11.61 -28.73 23.81
C ALA A 160 -12.32 -27.53 23.14
N GLY A 161 -13.43 -27.80 22.43
CA GLY A 161 -14.27 -26.78 21.77
C GLY A 161 -14.25 -26.81 20.25
N SER A 162 -14.80 -25.75 19.58
CA SER A 162 -14.86 -25.65 18.13
C SER A 162 -13.46 -25.58 17.53
N PRO A 163 -13.16 -26.27 16.41
CA PRO A 163 -11.88 -26.09 15.69
C PRO A 163 -11.76 -24.74 15.00
N PHE A 164 -12.84 -24.01 14.87
CA PHE A 164 -12.89 -22.71 14.20
C PHE A 164 -13.08 -21.56 15.18
N HIS A 165 -12.48 -20.42 14.82
CA HIS A 165 -12.64 -19.16 15.51
C HIS A 165 -13.17 -18.11 14.52
N LEU A 166 -14.12 -17.30 14.96
CA LEU A 166 -14.73 -16.22 14.19
C LEU A 166 -14.26 -14.87 14.73
N SER A 167 -13.40 -14.19 13.98
CA SER A 167 -12.87 -12.87 14.34
C SER A 167 -13.69 -11.76 13.69
N PRO A 168 -14.23 -10.78 14.44
CA PRO A 168 -14.92 -9.64 13.84
C PRO A 168 -13.93 -8.77 13.07
N ARG A 169 -14.26 -8.48 11.82
CA ARG A 169 -13.45 -7.69 10.89
C ARG A 169 -14.32 -6.75 10.08
N VAL A 170 -13.68 -5.75 9.47
CA VAL A 170 -14.32 -4.81 8.56
C VAL A 170 -14.09 -5.23 7.12
N GLY A 171 -15.18 -5.32 6.37
CA GLY A 171 -15.20 -5.69 4.97
C GLY A 171 -15.47 -4.51 4.05
N ARG A 172 -15.83 -4.83 2.82
CA ARG A 172 -16.15 -3.86 1.78
C ARG A 172 -17.26 -2.90 2.21
N GLY A 173 -17.07 -1.61 1.94
CA GLY A 173 -18.00 -0.54 2.32
C GLY A 173 -18.06 -0.29 3.83
N GLY A 174 -17.03 -0.70 4.58
CA GLY A 174 -16.99 -0.53 6.03
C GLY A 174 -17.91 -1.49 6.80
N LYS A 175 -18.51 -2.49 6.14
CA LYS A 175 -19.46 -3.41 6.77
C LYS A 175 -18.74 -4.48 7.58
N PRO A 176 -19.16 -4.74 8.84
CA PRO A 176 -18.54 -5.79 9.64
C PRO A 176 -18.88 -7.17 9.10
N PHE A 177 -17.94 -8.10 9.20
CA PHE A 177 -18.14 -9.53 8.91
C PHE A 177 -17.34 -10.40 9.88
N ARG A 178 -17.61 -11.69 9.89
CA ARG A 178 -16.89 -12.65 10.71
C ARG A 178 -15.85 -13.40 9.87
N CYS A 179 -14.59 -13.11 10.12
CA CYS A 179 -13.46 -13.75 9.46
C CYS A 179 -13.22 -15.11 10.08
N LEU A 180 -13.32 -16.18 9.30
CA LEU A 180 -13.19 -17.56 9.73
C LEU A 180 -11.72 -17.98 9.76
N LYS A 181 -11.25 -18.50 10.90
CA LYS A 181 -9.89 -19.03 11.07
C LYS A 181 -9.92 -20.37 11.81
N PHE A 182 -8.86 -21.14 11.71
CA PHE A 182 -8.67 -22.22 12.71
C PHE A 182 -8.37 -21.61 14.07
N ARG A 183 -8.88 -22.25 15.10
CA ARG A 183 -8.58 -21.87 16.49
C ARG A 183 -7.16 -22.26 16.82
N THR A 184 -6.35 -21.28 17.22
CA THR A 184 -4.93 -21.44 17.58
C THR A 184 -4.66 -21.18 19.06
N MET A 185 -5.68 -20.78 19.82
CA MET A 185 -5.60 -20.50 21.25
C MET A 185 -6.53 -21.42 22.03
N TYR A 186 -6.23 -21.62 23.29
CA TYR A 186 -7.11 -22.33 24.23
C TYR A 186 -8.43 -21.55 24.41
N ALA A 187 -9.47 -22.27 24.87
CA ALA A 187 -10.80 -21.69 25.09
C ALA A 187 -10.79 -20.63 26.22
N ASP A 188 -9.91 -20.78 27.18
CA ASP A 188 -9.67 -19.92 28.34
C ASP A 188 -8.54 -18.90 28.11
N ALA A 189 -8.31 -18.51 26.85
CA ALA A 189 -7.20 -17.64 26.45
C ALA A 189 -7.20 -16.27 27.17
N GLU A 190 -8.37 -15.67 27.41
CA GLU A 190 -8.47 -14.39 28.09
C GLU A 190 -8.11 -14.49 29.56
N GLU A 191 -8.56 -15.55 30.24
CA GLU A 191 -8.23 -15.82 31.64
C GLU A 191 -6.72 -16.08 31.81
N ARG A 192 -6.13 -16.86 30.91
CA ARG A 192 -4.67 -17.08 30.89
C ARG A 192 -3.89 -15.79 30.69
N LEU A 193 -4.37 -14.89 29.82
CA LEU A 193 -3.73 -13.61 29.63
C LEU A 193 -3.82 -12.76 30.89
N ALA A 194 -5.00 -12.65 31.51
CA ALA A 194 -5.19 -11.88 32.72
C ALA A 194 -4.24 -12.36 33.83
N GLN A 195 -4.19 -13.67 34.07
CA GLN A 195 -3.28 -14.27 35.05
C GLN A 195 -1.80 -13.98 34.74
N LEU A 196 -1.39 -14.08 33.47
CA LEU A 196 -0.01 -13.77 33.08
C LEU A 196 0.34 -12.31 33.33
N LEU A 197 -0.54 -11.38 32.94
CA LEU A 197 -0.32 -9.95 33.12
C LEU A 197 -0.33 -9.51 34.59
N GLU A 198 -0.93 -10.30 35.49
CA GLU A 198 -0.89 -10.08 36.94
C GLU A 198 0.41 -10.60 37.56
N THR A 199 0.93 -11.74 37.07
CA THR A 199 2.04 -12.45 37.68
C THR A 199 3.41 -12.11 37.09
N ASP A 200 3.47 -11.67 35.82
CA ASP A 200 4.70 -11.36 35.10
C ASP A 200 4.75 -9.91 34.61
N PRO A 201 5.48 -9.02 35.30
CA PRO A 201 5.63 -7.62 34.89
C PRO A 201 6.29 -7.46 33.50
N ALA A 202 7.22 -8.34 33.11
CA ALA A 202 7.91 -8.25 31.83
C ALA A 202 6.94 -8.59 30.67
N ALA A 203 6.14 -9.64 30.82
CA ALA A 203 5.08 -10.01 29.87
C ALA A 203 4.01 -8.89 29.76
N ARG A 204 3.72 -8.24 30.89
CA ARG A 204 2.80 -7.09 30.94
C ARG A 204 3.32 -5.92 30.11
N ASP A 205 4.59 -5.52 30.30
CA ASP A 205 5.22 -4.41 29.55
C ASP A 205 5.30 -4.75 28.04
N GLU A 206 5.68 -5.98 27.70
CA GLU A 206 5.70 -6.44 26.31
C GLU A 206 4.31 -6.35 25.68
N TYR A 207 3.29 -6.86 26.36
CA TYR A 207 1.92 -6.88 25.84
C TYR A 207 1.35 -5.47 25.65
N PHE A 208 1.56 -4.55 26.60
CA PHE A 208 1.06 -3.18 26.45
C PHE A 208 1.77 -2.41 25.35
N ARG A 209 3.07 -2.71 25.13
CA ARG A 209 3.87 -2.07 24.08
C ARG A 209 3.58 -2.59 22.68
N TYR A 210 3.45 -3.91 22.52
CA TYR A 210 3.38 -4.55 21.20
C TYR A 210 2.03 -5.19 20.89
N ARG A 211 1.12 -5.29 21.86
CA ARG A 211 -0.13 -6.04 21.80
C ARG A 211 0.07 -7.51 21.39
N LYS A 212 1.26 -8.02 21.57
CA LYS A 212 1.70 -9.39 21.28
C LYS A 212 2.65 -9.84 22.39
N LEU A 213 2.75 -11.14 22.57
CA LEU A 213 3.74 -11.79 23.43
C LEU A 213 4.63 -12.68 22.57
N THR A 214 5.93 -12.68 22.82
CA THR A 214 6.90 -13.53 22.11
C THR A 214 6.66 -15.01 22.43
N ASP A 215 6.45 -15.35 23.69
CA ASP A 215 6.01 -16.67 24.14
C ASP A 215 4.61 -16.55 24.76
N ASP A 216 3.59 -16.76 23.92
CA ASP A 216 2.19 -16.58 24.30
C ASP A 216 1.60 -17.90 24.82
N PRO A 217 1.36 -18.05 26.15
CA PRO A 217 0.85 -19.28 26.75
C PRO A 217 -0.59 -19.59 26.36
N ARG A 218 -1.27 -18.67 25.72
CA ARG A 218 -2.62 -18.87 25.18
C ARG A 218 -2.62 -19.77 23.95
N VAL A 219 -1.47 -19.83 23.23
CA VAL A 219 -1.35 -20.55 21.96
C VAL A 219 -1.13 -22.03 22.19
N THR A 220 -1.99 -22.86 21.60
CA THR A 220 -1.89 -24.32 21.69
C THR A 220 -0.68 -24.84 20.90
N ARG A 221 -0.30 -26.12 21.10
CA ARG A 221 0.83 -26.75 20.40
C ARG A 221 0.58 -26.77 18.89
N VAL A 222 -0.59 -27.26 18.48
CA VAL A 222 -1.02 -27.23 17.05
C VAL A 222 -1.16 -25.80 16.55
N GLY A 223 -1.73 -24.89 17.35
CA GLY A 223 -1.89 -23.49 17.03
C GLY A 223 -0.57 -22.77 16.69
N ARG A 224 0.52 -23.12 17.38
CA ARG A 224 1.85 -22.57 17.11
C ARG A 224 2.36 -22.94 15.72
N VAL A 225 2.16 -24.19 15.32
CA VAL A 225 2.51 -24.67 13.97
C VAL A 225 1.65 -23.99 12.92
N LEU A 226 0.33 -23.90 13.14
CA LEU A 226 -0.60 -23.28 12.20
C LEU A 226 -0.25 -21.81 11.96
N ARG A 227 0.03 -21.02 13.01
CA ARG A 227 0.44 -19.61 12.91
C ARG A 227 1.75 -19.44 12.18
N ARG A 228 2.75 -20.30 12.49
CA ARG A 228 4.06 -20.25 11.85
C ARG A 228 3.98 -20.46 10.34
N LEU A 229 3.06 -21.32 9.90
CA LEU A 229 2.85 -21.66 8.49
C LEU A 229 1.67 -20.89 7.88
N SER A 230 1.02 -19.98 8.63
CA SER A 230 -0.18 -19.24 8.23
C SER A 230 -1.35 -20.13 7.77
N LEU A 231 -1.35 -21.40 8.20
CA LEU A 231 -2.40 -22.37 7.86
C LEU A 231 -3.72 -22.07 8.58
N ASP A 232 -3.66 -21.32 9.67
CA ASP A 232 -4.84 -20.90 10.42
C ASP A 232 -5.78 -20.00 9.61
N GLU A 233 -5.30 -19.40 8.52
CA GLU A 233 -6.07 -18.48 7.67
C GLU A 233 -6.79 -19.19 6.51
N PHE A 234 -6.47 -20.45 6.18
CA PHE A 234 -7.10 -21.16 5.07
C PHE A 234 -8.63 -21.28 5.14
N PRO A 235 -9.29 -21.39 6.32
CA PRO A 235 -10.76 -21.36 6.39
C PRO A 235 -11.39 -20.08 5.82
N GLN A 236 -10.62 -18.97 5.68
CA GLN A 236 -11.10 -17.75 5.03
C GLN A 236 -11.49 -17.97 3.55
N LEU A 237 -11.05 -19.04 2.90
CA LEU A 237 -11.55 -19.43 1.57
C LEU A 237 -13.08 -19.56 1.55
N VAL A 238 -13.71 -19.97 2.66
CA VAL A 238 -15.17 -19.97 2.80
C VAL A 238 -15.72 -18.53 2.79
N ASN A 239 -15.05 -17.59 3.47
CA ASN A 239 -15.45 -16.17 3.41
C ASN A 239 -15.33 -15.60 1.99
N VAL A 240 -14.32 -16.07 1.20
CA VAL A 240 -14.19 -15.70 -0.21
C VAL A 240 -15.40 -16.23 -1.00
N LEU A 241 -15.78 -17.48 -0.87
CA LEU A 241 -16.95 -18.03 -1.55
C LEU A 241 -18.26 -17.33 -1.16
N LEU A 242 -18.41 -16.97 0.12
CA LEU A 242 -19.57 -16.20 0.61
C LEU A 242 -19.55 -14.73 0.13
N GLY A 243 -18.47 -14.26 -0.50
CA GLY A 243 -18.34 -12.89 -1.02
C GLY A 243 -18.04 -11.83 0.02
N GLN A 244 -17.66 -12.24 1.22
CA GLN A 244 -17.22 -11.35 2.30
C GLN A 244 -15.76 -10.93 2.12
N MET A 245 -14.94 -11.82 1.53
CA MET A 245 -13.53 -11.62 1.21
C MET A 245 -13.21 -11.86 -0.27
N SER A 246 -11.99 -11.63 -0.64
CA SER A 246 -11.32 -11.94 -1.90
C SER A 246 -10.06 -12.76 -1.61
N LEU A 247 -9.53 -13.46 -2.60
CA LEU A 247 -8.21 -14.09 -2.46
C LEU A 247 -7.12 -13.03 -2.27
N VAL A 248 -7.13 -12.00 -3.10
CA VAL A 248 -6.19 -10.87 -3.04
C VAL A 248 -6.94 -9.59 -2.71
N GLY A 249 -6.44 -8.80 -1.77
CA GLY A 249 -7.06 -7.54 -1.39
C GLY A 249 -6.37 -6.87 -0.20
N PRO A 250 -6.91 -5.73 0.24
CA PRO A 250 -6.50 -5.09 1.48
C PRO A 250 -6.65 -6.04 2.69
N ARG A 251 -5.86 -5.81 3.73
CA ARG A 251 -6.01 -6.58 4.97
C ARG A 251 -7.41 -6.41 5.57
N PRO A 252 -8.03 -7.47 6.15
CA PRO A 252 -9.25 -7.32 6.94
C PRO A 252 -8.96 -6.59 8.26
N TYR A 253 -9.28 -5.31 8.32
CA TYR A 253 -9.05 -4.43 9.46
C TYR A 253 -9.90 -4.82 10.67
N LEU A 254 -9.39 -4.58 11.89
CA LEU A 254 -10.18 -4.64 13.11
C LEU A 254 -11.11 -3.43 13.19
N VAL A 255 -12.24 -3.59 13.88
CA VAL A 255 -13.16 -2.47 14.15
C VAL A 255 -12.47 -1.36 14.94
N SER A 256 -11.56 -1.73 15.86
CA SER A 256 -10.76 -0.77 16.64
C SER A 256 -9.74 0.01 15.82
N GLU A 257 -9.28 -0.52 14.67
CA GLU A 257 -8.33 0.15 13.78
C GLU A 257 -8.98 1.25 12.92
N LEU A 258 -10.32 1.30 12.86
CA LEU A 258 -11.04 2.26 12.01
C LEU A 258 -10.83 3.73 12.40
N ALA A 259 -10.61 4.01 13.68
CA ALA A 259 -10.36 5.36 14.16
C ALA A 259 -8.98 5.90 13.73
N ASP A 260 -8.03 4.99 13.54
CA ASP A 260 -6.64 5.31 13.20
C ASP A 260 -6.41 5.34 11.67
N MET A 261 -7.44 4.99 10.87
CA MET A 261 -7.33 5.00 9.41
C MET A 261 -7.33 6.44 8.86
N GLY A 262 -6.38 6.71 7.96
CA GLY A 262 -6.22 7.99 7.28
C GLY A 262 -7.21 8.21 6.13
N PRO A 263 -6.94 9.22 5.27
CA PRO A 263 -7.84 9.64 4.18
C PRO A 263 -8.07 8.56 3.11
N GLU A 264 -7.20 7.56 3.01
CA GLU A 264 -7.32 6.46 2.03
C GLU A 264 -8.39 5.42 2.41
N ARG A 265 -8.99 5.52 3.58
CA ARG A 265 -9.96 4.57 4.14
C ARG A 265 -11.09 4.22 3.16
N ASP A 266 -11.75 5.24 2.62
CA ASP A 266 -12.93 5.03 1.77
C ASP A 266 -12.56 4.33 0.46
N LEU A 267 -11.37 4.63 -0.06
CA LEU A 267 -10.81 3.96 -1.24
C LEU A 267 -10.48 2.49 -0.94
N ILE A 268 -9.82 2.21 0.16
CA ILE A 268 -9.47 0.84 0.59
C ILE A 268 -10.74 0.00 0.71
N PHE A 269 -11.81 0.56 1.27
CA PHE A 269 -13.09 -0.14 1.44
C PHE A 269 -13.94 -0.30 0.17
N LEU A 270 -13.52 0.21 -0.98
CA LEU A 270 -14.11 -0.17 -2.26
C LEU A 270 -13.84 -1.65 -2.60
N ALA A 271 -12.70 -2.18 -2.17
CA ALA A 271 -12.34 -3.58 -2.35
C ALA A 271 -12.90 -4.47 -1.24
N ARG A 272 -13.00 -5.79 -1.52
CA ARG A 272 -13.14 -6.80 -0.46
C ARG A 272 -11.77 -7.04 0.17
N PRO A 273 -11.71 -7.28 1.49
CA PRO A 273 -10.45 -7.66 2.12
C PRO A 273 -9.94 -9.00 1.57
N GLY A 274 -8.63 -9.13 1.45
CA GLY A 274 -7.97 -10.32 0.91
C GLY A 274 -7.48 -11.29 1.99
N ILE A 275 -7.28 -12.55 1.59
CA ILE A 275 -6.49 -13.53 2.37
C ILE A 275 -5.02 -13.12 2.27
N THR A 276 -4.58 -12.75 1.08
CA THR A 276 -3.27 -12.15 0.81
C THR A 276 -3.44 -10.78 0.16
N GLY A 277 -2.37 -10.02 0.04
CA GLY A 277 -2.41 -8.69 -0.55
C GLY A 277 -1.04 -8.14 -0.90
N TYR A 278 -1.03 -7.03 -1.62
CA TYR A 278 0.17 -6.38 -2.11
C TYR A 278 1.19 -6.08 -1.00
N TRP A 279 0.77 -5.45 0.10
CA TRP A 279 1.65 -5.15 1.21
C TRP A 279 2.24 -6.41 1.87
N GLN A 280 1.48 -7.52 1.90
CA GLN A 280 1.92 -8.78 2.50
C GLN A 280 3.06 -9.44 1.72
N VAL A 281 3.07 -9.31 0.38
CA VAL A 281 4.11 -9.88 -0.48
C VAL A 281 5.31 -8.96 -0.68
N GLU A 282 5.14 -7.63 -0.54
CA GLU A 282 6.22 -6.65 -0.73
C GLU A 282 6.94 -6.25 0.57
N ALA A 283 6.20 -5.91 1.61
CA ALA A 283 6.78 -5.24 2.78
C ALA A 283 6.60 -6.00 4.11
N ARG A 284 5.69 -6.97 4.19
CA ARG A 284 5.39 -7.73 5.43
C ARG A 284 5.20 -6.81 6.66
N ASN A 285 6.06 -6.96 7.66
CA ASN A 285 6.00 -6.24 8.96
C ASN A 285 6.94 -5.03 9.02
N GLU A 286 7.57 -4.64 7.92
CA GLU A 286 8.63 -3.62 7.88
C GLU A 286 8.08 -2.20 7.62
N VAL A 287 6.77 -2.07 7.46
CA VAL A 287 6.11 -0.80 7.13
C VAL A 287 5.22 -0.30 8.26
N SER A 288 5.11 1.01 8.39
CA SER A 288 4.17 1.67 9.30
C SER A 288 2.71 1.40 8.92
N PHE A 289 1.79 1.73 9.82
CA PHE A 289 0.36 1.62 9.55
C PHE A 289 -0.08 2.48 8.37
N GLU A 290 0.47 3.68 8.24
CA GLU A 290 0.19 4.64 7.17
C GLU A 290 0.75 4.17 5.82
N GLU A 291 2.00 3.69 5.78
CA GLU A 291 2.61 3.13 4.57
C GLU A 291 1.83 1.92 4.06
N ARG A 292 1.37 1.04 4.97
CA ARG A 292 0.51 -0.07 4.61
C ARG A 292 -0.79 0.39 3.96
N GLN A 293 -1.46 1.41 4.52
CA GLN A 293 -2.67 1.98 3.93
C GLN A 293 -2.40 2.56 2.53
N ALA A 294 -1.27 3.25 2.34
CA ALA A 294 -0.87 3.79 1.04
C ALA A 294 -0.66 2.65 0.01
N MET A 295 -0.02 1.54 0.40
CA MET A 295 0.16 0.37 -0.45
C MET A 295 -1.17 -0.31 -0.81
N GLU A 296 -2.08 -0.43 0.13
CA GLU A 296 -3.41 -1.01 -0.10
C GLU A 296 -4.28 -0.11 -1.00
N ALA A 297 -4.23 1.20 -0.80
CA ALA A 297 -4.88 2.17 -1.68
C ALA A 297 -4.30 2.12 -3.10
N HIS A 298 -2.98 2.00 -3.22
CA HIS A 298 -2.30 1.82 -4.50
C HIS A 298 -2.78 0.57 -5.23
N TYR A 299 -2.91 -0.56 -4.54
CA TYR A 299 -3.48 -1.78 -5.10
C TYR A 299 -4.91 -1.58 -5.61
N VAL A 300 -5.78 -0.92 -4.84
CA VAL A 300 -7.19 -0.69 -5.23
C VAL A 300 -7.30 0.19 -6.48
N ARG A 301 -6.45 1.23 -6.59
CA ARG A 301 -6.41 2.12 -7.76
C ARG A 301 -5.95 1.41 -9.02
N ASN A 302 -4.90 0.60 -8.91
CA ASN A 302 -4.17 0.05 -10.05
C ASN A 302 -4.47 -1.43 -10.31
N TRP A 303 -5.50 -1.97 -9.68
CA TRP A 303 -5.85 -3.38 -9.78
C TRP A 303 -5.87 -3.89 -11.23
N SER A 304 -5.35 -5.09 -11.43
CA SER A 304 -5.49 -5.86 -12.65
C SER A 304 -5.54 -7.35 -12.33
N VAL A 305 -6.09 -8.15 -13.23
CA VAL A 305 -6.10 -9.61 -13.12
C VAL A 305 -4.67 -10.16 -13.01
N TRP A 306 -3.75 -9.62 -13.81
CA TRP A 306 -2.35 -10.05 -13.81
C TRP A 306 -1.66 -9.77 -12.47
N TRP A 307 -1.95 -8.65 -11.87
CA TRP A 307 -1.39 -8.30 -10.56
C TRP A 307 -1.91 -9.21 -9.45
N ASP A 308 -3.21 -9.58 -9.49
CA ASP A 308 -3.74 -10.59 -8.57
C ASP A 308 -3.03 -11.94 -8.75
N LEU A 309 -2.81 -12.39 -9.99
CA LEU A 309 -2.11 -13.64 -10.26
C LEU A 309 -0.65 -13.59 -9.78
N GLU A 310 0.04 -12.49 -10.00
CA GLU A 310 1.40 -12.28 -9.50
C GLU A 310 1.45 -12.37 -7.97
N ILE A 311 0.56 -11.66 -7.26
CA ILE A 311 0.49 -11.69 -5.79
C ILE A 311 0.20 -13.12 -5.30
N LEU A 312 -0.73 -13.84 -5.94
CA LEU A 312 -1.04 -15.23 -5.59
C LEU A 312 0.16 -16.15 -5.78
N LEU A 313 0.92 -16.01 -6.86
CA LEU A 313 2.12 -16.83 -7.12
C LEU A 313 3.27 -16.50 -6.14
N ARG A 314 3.40 -15.26 -5.71
CA ARG A 314 4.43 -14.84 -4.74
C ARG A 314 4.08 -15.20 -3.31
N THR A 315 2.78 -15.32 -2.97
CA THR A 315 2.31 -15.59 -1.62
C THR A 315 2.94 -16.84 -0.99
N PRO A 316 2.97 -18.03 -1.65
CA PRO A 316 3.60 -19.22 -1.06
C PRO A 316 5.09 -19.04 -0.76
N VAL A 317 5.83 -18.36 -1.64
CA VAL A 317 7.26 -18.07 -1.47
C VAL A 317 7.46 -17.21 -0.23
N VAL A 318 6.63 -16.18 -0.08
CA VAL A 318 6.69 -15.27 1.06
C VAL A 318 6.27 -15.96 2.37
N MET A 319 5.29 -16.88 2.34
CA MET A 319 4.87 -17.65 3.52
C MET A 319 5.96 -18.62 3.99
N LEU A 320 6.70 -19.24 3.07
CA LEU A 320 7.74 -20.22 3.37
C LEU A 320 9.11 -19.57 3.69
N ALA A 321 9.33 -18.33 3.29
CA ALA A 321 10.57 -17.65 3.62
C ALA A 321 10.67 -17.43 5.14
N PRO A 322 11.80 -17.75 5.77
CA PRO A 322 12.00 -17.55 7.20
C PRO A 322 11.68 -16.10 7.53
N ASN A 323 10.79 -15.89 8.50
CA ASN A 323 10.52 -14.55 9.03
C ASN A 323 11.85 -14.00 9.54
N GLY A 324 12.48 -13.12 8.77
CA GLY A 324 13.37 -12.15 9.34
C GLY A 324 12.55 -11.43 10.42
N LYS A 325 13.02 -11.50 11.62
CA LYS A 325 12.39 -11.16 12.91
C LYS A 325 11.26 -10.18 12.86
#